data_92b66ca90aa41a736b67a8693a541d7e
#
_entry.id   92b66ca90aa41a736b67a8693a541d7e
#
_cell.length_a   1.000
_cell.length_b   1.000
_cell.length_c   1.000
_cell.angle_alpha   90.00
_cell.angle_beta   90.00
_cell.angle_gamma   90.00
#
_symmetry.space_group_name_H-M   'P 1'
#
loop_
_entity.id
_entity.type
_entity.pdbx_description
1 polymer ?
#
loop_
_entity_poly.entity_id
_entity_poly.type
_entity_poly.pdbx_seq_one_letter_code
_entity_poly.pdbx_strand_id
1 'polypeptide(L)'
;MKKIVLCILVVYPLLSFGQIGVKAGLNFSNVTNTSSISHSNRTGYNIGIFLAPKSKSIISSKTELILSKQGYNYLTNSVDGTADLLYIMLPTYLCINITRFFQIHIGAQMAYLINAKADSKTASGSTSPVSDAMQYYNRFDYGLGGGVEIHPFKGLLVGTRMNISLANLYKDAASGQVPSFASVNVKQNLFQIYTGWHFGKQPASSNKK
;
A
#
# COMPACT_ATOMS: atom_id res chain seq x y z
N MET A 1 28.98 2.53 11.65
CA MET A 1 29.52 2.97 10.35
C MET A 1 29.57 1.84 9.31
N LYS A 2 30.14 0.65 9.58
CA LYS A 2 30.24 -0.46 8.60
C LYS A 2 28.87 -0.90 8.03
N LYS A 3 27.80 -0.95 8.83
CA LYS A 3 26.45 -1.33 8.38
C LYS A 3 25.83 -0.30 7.44
N ILE A 4 26.10 0.98 7.65
CA ILE A 4 25.59 2.08 6.79
C ILE A 4 26.32 2.04 5.43
N VAL A 5 27.63 1.80 5.43
CA VAL A 5 28.42 1.65 4.20
C VAL A 5 27.96 0.45 3.39
N LEU A 6 27.63 -0.67 4.05
CA LEU A 6 27.08 -1.86 3.39
C LEU A 6 25.71 -1.58 2.75
N CYS A 7 24.83 -0.87 3.44
CA CYS A 7 23.54 -0.44 2.88
C CYS A 7 23.69 0.49 1.66
N ILE A 8 24.62 1.44 1.74
CA ILE A 8 24.91 2.35 0.62
C ILE A 8 25.49 1.56 -0.57
N LEU A 9 26.37 0.60 -0.32
CA LEU A 9 27.01 -0.22 -1.37
C LEU A 9 26.02 -1.15 -2.07
N VAL A 10 24.95 -1.59 -1.38
CA VAL A 10 23.86 -2.39 -1.97
C VAL A 10 22.88 -1.51 -2.73
N VAL A 11 22.64 -0.28 -2.27
CA VAL A 11 21.66 0.65 -2.89
C VAL A 11 22.23 1.36 -4.12
N TYR A 12 23.57 1.61 -4.14
CA TYR A 12 24.23 2.35 -5.22
C TYR A 12 24.09 1.70 -6.61
N PRO A 13 24.25 0.38 -6.82
CA PRO A 13 24.02 -0.24 -8.12
C PRO A 13 22.55 -0.24 -8.54
N LEU A 14 21.61 -0.23 -7.59
CA LEU A 14 20.18 -0.13 -7.92
C LEU A 14 19.81 1.24 -8.50
N LEU A 15 20.48 2.30 -8.08
CA LEU A 15 20.27 3.66 -8.59
C LEU A 15 20.90 3.87 -9.98
N SER A 16 21.95 3.12 -10.31
CA SER A 16 22.71 3.32 -11.55
C SER A 16 21.99 2.83 -12.81
N PHE A 17 21.05 1.88 -12.68
CA PHE A 17 20.36 1.25 -13.81
C PHE A 17 18.84 1.46 -13.81
N GLY A 18 18.28 2.08 -12.78
CA GLY A 18 16.85 2.27 -12.61
C GLY A 18 16.35 3.59 -13.20
N GLN A 19 15.15 3.57 -13.75
CA GLN A 19 14.37 4.78 -13.91
C GLN A 19 13.68 5.08 -12.58
N ILE A 20 13.94 6.25 -12.04
CA ILE A 20 13.25 6.76 -10.85
C ILE A 20 11.97 7.44 -11.33
N GLY A 21 10.90 7.28 -10.57
CA GLY A 21 9.67 8.01 -10.77
C GLY A 21 8.99 8.35 -9.46
N VAL A 22 8.00 9.21 -9.57
CA VAL A 22 7.10 9.58 -8.47
C VAL A 22 5.68 9.12 -8.81
N LYS A 23 4.90 8.81 -7.80
CA LYS A 23 3.48 8.47 -7.97
C LYS A 23 2.65 9.05 -6.85
N ALA A 24 1.39 9.32 -7.16
CA ALA A 24 0.38 9.70 -6.19
C ALA A 24 -0.97 9.12 -6.61
N GLY A 25 -1.87 8.91 -5.64
CA GLY A 25 -3.16 8.33 -5.95
C GLY A 25 -4.11 8.26 -4.76
N LEU A 26 -5.26 7.65 -5.01
CA LEU A 26 -6.30 7.40 -4.04
C LEU A 26 -6.26 5.94 -3.59
N ASN A 27 -6.56 5.74 -2.33
CA ASN A 27 -6.72 4.45 -1.69
C ASN A 27 -8.18 4.24 -1.34
N PHE A 28 -8.69 3.05 -1.61
CA PHE A 28 -9.98 2.57 -1.14
C PHE A 28 -9.70 1.31 -0.34
N SER A 29 -9.73 1.45 0.97
CA SER A 29 -9.34 0.37 1.88
C SER A 29 -10.55 -0.14 2.65
N ASN A 30 -10.54 -1.42 2.93
CA ASN A 30 -11.56 -2.13 3.68
C ASN A 30 -10.92 -3.26 4.49
N VAL A 31 -11.66 -3.77 5.45
CA VAL A 31 -11.29 -4.94 6.24
C VAL A 31 -12.17 -6.13 5.91
N THR A 32 -11.64 -7.33 6.06
CA THR A 32 -12.36 -8.59 5.81
C THR A 32 -12.28 -9.51 7.03
N ASN A 33 -13.14 -10.54 7.06
CA ASN A 33 -13.28 -11.49 8.17
C ASN A 33 -13.81 -10.87 9.47
N THR A 34 -14.67 -9.87 9.35
CA THR A 34 -15.37 -9.28 10.49
C THR A 34 -16.74 -9.94 10.64
N SER A 35 -16.89 -10.84 11.62
CA SER A 35 -18.13 -11.61 11.80
C SER A 35 -19.29 -10.83 12.43
N SER A 36 -19.03 -9.66 13.01
CA SER A 36 -19.99 -8.96 13.89
C SER A 36 -20.15 -7.48 13.62
N ILE A 37 -19.59 -6.96 12.52
CA ILE A 37 -19.56 -5.52 12.26
C ILE A 37 -19.86 -5.24 10.78
N SER A 38 -20.80 -4.32 10.54
CA SER A 38 -20.90 -3.68 9.23
C SER A 38 -19.71 -2.77 9.02
N HIS A 39 -18.96 -3.01 7.95
CA HIS A 39 -17.79 -2.21 7.59
C HIS A 39 -17.99 -1.60 6.22
N SER A 40 -17.46 -0.42 6.01
CA SER A 40 -17.49 0.27 4.72
C SER A 40 -16.11 0.75 4.31
N ASN A 41 -15.95 0.92 3.00
CA ASN A 41 -14.70 1.40 2.42
C ASN A 41 -14.38 2.80 2.96
N ARG A 42 -13.10 3.01 3.25
CA ARG A 42 -12.57 4.33 3.59
C ARG A 42 -11.63 4.80 2.49
N THR A 43 -11.83 6.03 2.06
CA THR A 43 -10.96 6.68 1.09
C THR A 43 -9.75 7.28 1.79
N GLY A 44 -8.58 7.03 1.25
CA GLY A 44 -7.30 7.61 1.67
C GLY A 44 -6.50 8.07 0.45
N TYR A 45 -5.22 8.31 0.66
CA TYR A 45 -4.29 8.70 -0.39
C TYR A 45 -2.98 7.93 -0.29
N ASN A 46 -2.24 7.91 -1.38
CA ASN A 46 -0.88 7.41 -1.42
C ASN A 46 0.02 8.36 -2.20
N ILE A 47 1.26 8.46 -1.75
CA ILE A 47 2.32 9.19 -2.44
C ILE A 47 3.61 8.40 -2.27
N GLY A 48 4.43 8.34 -3.31
CA GLY A 48 5.66 7.57 -3.23
C GLY A 48 6.58 7.78 -4.39
N ILE A 49 7.72 7.12 -4.27
CA ILE A 49 8.73 7.01 -5.32
C ILE A 49 8.79 5.54 -5.77
N PHE A 50 9.22 5.34 -6.99
CA PHE A 50 9.45 3.99 -7.51
C PHE A 50 10.72 3.91 -8.32
N LEU A 51 11.29 2.70 -8.31
CA LEU A 51 12.44 2.31 -9.12
C LEU A 51 11.98 1.24 -10.09
N ALA A 52 12.12 1.52 -11.38
CA ALA A 52 11.81 0.59 -12.45
C ALA A 52 13.02 0.50 -13.39
N PRO A 53 13.80 -0.58 -13.36
CA PRO A 53 14.93 -0.76 -14.25
C PRO A 53 14.52 -0.65 -15.72
N LYS A 54 15.36 -0.01 -16.53
CA LYS A 54 15.16 0.03 -17.98
C LYS A 54 15.20 -1.38 -18.54
N SER A 55 14.07 -1.93 -18.90
CA SER A 55 14.00 -3.22 -19.56
C SER A 55 13.32 -3.09 -20.90
N LYS A 56 13.97 -3.62 -21.93
CA LYS A 56 13.34 -3.89 -23.25
C LYS A 56 12.65 -5.27 -23.22
N SER A 57 12.77 -5.99 -22.12
CA SER A 57 12.23 -7.32 -21.96
C SER A 57 10.73 -7.30 -21.70
N ILE A 58 10.07 -8.37 -22.05
CA ILE A 58 8.67 -8.60 -21.71
C ILE A 58 8.50 -8.61 -20.18
N ILE A 59 9.51 -9.07 -19.46
CA ILE A 59 9.50 -9.14 -18.00
C ILE A 59 10.46 -8.08 -17.44
N SER A 60 9.98 -7.33 -16.45
CA SER A 60 10.75 -6.35 -15.68
C SER A 60 10.34 -6.38 -14.21
N SER A 61 11.04 -5.66 -13.37
CA SER A 61 10.69 -5.52 -11.95
C SER A 61 10.46 -4.05 -11.60
N LYS A 62 9.66 -3.80 -10.57
CA LYS A 62 9.42 -2.47 -10.03
C LYS A 62 9.38 -2.57 -8.51
N THR A 63 10.15 -1.72 -7.83
CA THR A 63 10.12 -1.57 -6.37
C THR A 63 9.69 -0.15 -6.05
N GLU A 64 8.83 0.00 -5.06
CA GLU A 64 8.26 1.29 -4.69
C GLU A 64 8.47 1.54 -3.19
N LEU A 65 8.54 2.80 -2.80
CA LEU A 65 8.45 3.26 -1.42
C LEU A 65 7.29 4.24 -1.35
N ILE A 66 6.27 3.89 -0.58
CA ILE A 66 4.97 4.58 -0.57
C ILE A 66 4.60 4.96 0.85
N LEU A 67 4.21 6.22 1.05
CA LEU A 67 3.44 6.64 2.21
C LEU A 67 1.95 6.47 1.85
N SER A 68 1.23 5.68 2.63
CA SER A 68 -0.13 5.24 2.32
C SER A 68 -1.06 5.48 3.51
N LYS A 69 -2.01 6.39 3.35
CA LYS A 69 -3.12 6.54 4.29
C LYS A 69 -4.22 5.57 3.89
N GLN A 70 -4.63 4.75 4.85
CA GLN A 70 -5.63 3.71 4.70
C GLN A 70 -6.59 3.77 5.90
N GLY A 71 -7.61 2.93 5.93
CA GLY A 71 -8.50 2.85 7.07
C GLY A 71 -9.77 2.09 6.75
N TYR A 72 -10.69 2.12 7.68
CA TYR A 72 -12.02 1.53 7.56
C TYR A 72 -13.00 2.25 8.49
N ASN A 73 -14.27 2.20 8.13
CA ASN A 73 -15.35 2.60 9.02
C ASN A 73 -15.96 1.33 9.61
N TYR A 74 -16.37 1.40 10.87
CA TYR A 74 -17.06 0.29 11.54
C TYR A 74 -18.32 0.80 12.23
N LEU A 75 -19.35 -0.01 12.16
CA LEU A 75 -20.63 0.23 12.82
C LEU A 75 -20.97 -0.97 13.69
N THR A 76 -21.12 -0.72 14.97
CA THR A 76 -21.61 -1.67 15.96
C THR A 76 -22.98 -1.18 16.45
N ASN A 77 -23.81 -2.03 17.06
CA ASN A 77 -25.18 -1.69 17.48
C ASN A 77 -25.32 -0.37 18.27
N SER A 78 -24.23 0.15 18.84
CA SER A 78 -24.25 1.36 19.69
C SER A 78 -23.12 2.34 19.41
N VAL A 79 -22.18 2.00 18.52
CA VAL A 79 -20.97 2.82 18.27
C VAL A 79 -20.67 2.84 16.78
N ASP A 80 -20.63 4.04 16.23
CA ASP A 80 -20.09 4.33 14.89
C ASP A 80 -18.66 4.82 15.05
N GLY A 81 -17.73 4.27 14.28
CA GLY A 81 -16.35 4.63 14.43
C GLY A 81 -15.55 4.58 13.13
N THR A 82 -14.43 5.28 13.17
CA THR A 82 -13.49 5.34 12.05
C THR A 82 -12.08 5.03 12.52
N ALA A 83 -11.34 4.31 11.72
CA ALA A 83 -9.93 4.04 11.94
C ALA A 83 -9.11 4.58 10.75
N ASP A 84 -8.16 5.44 11.04
CA ASP A 84 -7.18 5.98 10.11
C ASP A 84 -5.80 5.38 10.41
N LEU A 85 -5.21 4.75 9.41
CA LEU A 85 -3.94 4.05 9.50
C LEU A 85 -2.96 4.63 8.49
N LEU A 86 -1.78 5.01 8.93
CA LEU A 86 -0.73 5.53 8.08
C LEU A 86 0.43 4.54 8.01
N TYR A 87 0.70 4.05 6.80
CA TYR A 87 1.74 3.06 6.53
C TYR A 87 2.87 3.62 5.68
N ILE A 88 4.07 3.14 5.94
CA ILE A 88 5.15 3.11 4.95
C ILE A 88 5.12 1.72 4.30
N MET A 89 4.99 1.67 2.98
CA MET A 89 4.90 0.43 2.21
C MET A 89 6.10 0.28 1.29
N LEU A 90 6.59 -0.95 1.15
CA LEU A 90 7.66 -1.34 0.24
C LEU A 90 7.18 -2.50 -0.65
N PRO A 91 6.35 -2.24 -1.65
CA PRO A 91 5.95 -3.26 -2.60
C PRO A 91 7.03 -3.50 -3.66
N THR A 92 7.18 -4.76 -4.05
CA THR A 92 8.03 -5.18 -5.17
C THR A 92 7.21 -6.05 -6.11
N TYR A 93 7.18 -5.67 -7.38
CA TYR A 93 6.36 -6.29 -8.42
C TYR A 93 7.21 -6.83 -9.56
N LEU A 94 6.83 -7.99 -10.03
CA LEU A 94 7.15 -8.48 -11.36
C LEU A 94 6.18 -7.83 -12.34
N CYS A 95 6.71 -7.22 -13.38
CA CYS A 95 5.96 -6.47 -14.37
C CYS A 95 6.05 -7.20 -15.71
N ILE A 96 4.91 -7.48 -16.33
CA ILE A 96 4.79 -8.10 -17.64
C ILE A 96 4.35 -7.01 -18.63
N ASN A 97 5.25 -6.64 -19.53
CA ASN A 97 5.03 -5.62 -20.55
C ASN A 97 4.34 -6.25 -21.77
N ILE A 98 3.01 -6.20 -21.79
CA ILE A 98 2.20 -6.78 -22.90
C ILE A 98 2.40 -5.96 -24.17
N THR A 99 2.38 -4.64 -24.02
CA THR A 99 2.68 -3.68 -25.07
C THR A 99 3.56 -2.55 -24.52
N ARG A 100 3.99 -1.64 -25.39
CA ARG A 100 4.69 -0.42 -24.94
C ARG A 100 3.83 0.51 -24.09
N PHE A 101 2.50 0.31 -24.10
CA PHE A 101 1.53 1.14 -23.41
C PHE A 101 0.84 0.43 -22.26
N PHE A 102 0.89 -0.89 -22.19
CA PHE A 102 0.13 -1.69 -21.24
C PHE A 102 1.01 -2.69 -20.52
N GLN A 103 0.94 -2.66 -19.19
CA GLN A 103 1.72 -3.50 -18.29
C GLN A 103 0.79 -4.13 -17.25
N ILE A 104 1.00 -5.40 -16.97
CA ILE A 104 0.42 -6.12 -15.84
C ILE A 104 1.52 -6.28 -14.78
N HIS A 105 1.18 -6.15 -13.51
CA HIS A 105 2.12 -6.39 -12.43
C HIS A 105 1.51 -7.25 -11.33
N ILE A 106 2.34 -8.12 -10.77
CA ILE A 106 2.01 -8.97 -9.63
C ILE A 106 3.22 -9.06 -8.72
N GLY A 107 3.02 -9.09 -7.41
CA GLY A 107 4.14 -9.16 -6.48
C GLY A 107 3.73 -9.20 -5.03
N ALA A 108 4.73 -8.97 -4.18
CA ALA A 108 4.57 -8.93 -2.74
C ALA A 108 4.77 -7.51 -2.21
N GLN A 109 4.17 -7.24 -1.07
CA GLN A 109 4.35 -5.99 -0.34
C GLN A 109 4.68 -6.25 1.10
N MET A 110 5.46 -5.35 1.67
CA MET A 110 5.63 -5.19 3.11
C MET A 110 5.17 -3.80 3.48
N ALA A 111 4.56 -3.66 4.65
CA ALA A 111 4.11 -2.37 5.15
C ALA A 111 4.42 -2.26 6.64
N TYR A 112 4.72 -1.06 7.08
CA TYR A 112 4.97 -0.74 8.47
C TYR A 112 4.05 0.40 8.90
N LEU A 113 3.22 0.14 9.92
CA LEU A 113 2.29 1.11 10.49
C LEU A 113 3.07 2.13 11.33
N ILE A 114 3.02 3.39 10.91
CA ILE A 114 3.71 4.50 11.60
C ILE A 114 2.76 5.33 12.45
N ASN A 115 1.46 5.35 12.12
CA ASN A 115 0.45 6.06 12.89
C ASN A 115 -0.92 5.35 12.77
N ALA A 116 -1.66 5.31 13.87
CA ALA A 116 -3.04 4.85 13.90
C ALA A 116 -3.87 5.84 14.75
N LYS A 117 -5.00 6.28 14.20
CA LYS A 117 -5.99 7.08 14.91
C LYS A 117 -7.33 6.37 14.80
N ALA A 118 -8.05 6.28 15.89
CA ALA A 118 -9.40 5.77 15.90
C ALA A 118 -10.30 6.77 16.62
N ASP A 119 -11.45 7.02 16.05
CA ASP A 119 -12.49 7.85 16.65
C ASP A 119 -13.75 7.00 16.81
N SER A 120 -14.39 7.11 17.95
CA SER A 120 -15.69 6.47 18.22
C SER A 120 -16.74 7.53 18.50
N LYS A 121 -17.89 7.40 17.88
CA LYS A 121 -19.10 8.21 18.12
C LYS A 121 -20.10 7.37 18.86
N THR A 122 -20.49 7.81 20.03
CA THR A 122 -21.56 7.20 20.80
C THR A 122 -22.93 7.64 20.25
N ALA A 123 -23.97 6.86 20.49
CA ALA A 123 -25.35 7.17 20.09
C ALA A 123 -25.84 8.55 20.59
N SER A 124 -25.23 9.09 21.65
CA SER A 124 -25.47 10.46 22.16
C SER A 124 -24.78 11.58 21.36
N GLY A 125 -24.10 11.27 20.27
CA GLY A 125 -23.44 12.25 19.38
C GLY A 125 -22.06 12.73 19.84
N SER A 126 -21.54 12.25 20.98
CA SER A 126 -20.20 12.59 21.46
C SER A 126 -19.15 11.82 20.67
N THR A 127 -18.20 12.52 20.06
CA THR A 127 -17.02 11.91 19.43
C THR A 127 -15.89 11.86 20.45
N SER A 128 -15.38 10.66 20.72
CA SER A 128 -14.24 10.47 21.60
C SER A 128 -13.08 9.84 20.83
N PRO A 129 -11.89 10.47 20.81
CA PRO A 129 -10.71 9.83 20.27
C PRO A 129 -10.30 8.66 21.15
N VAL A 130 -9.95 7.54 20.50
CA VAL A 130 -9.38 6.38 21.23
C VAL A 130 -7.92 6.69 21.50
N SER A 131 -7.59 6.85 22.79
CA SER A 131 -6.20 7.05 23.22
C SER A 131 -5.37 5.83 22.84
N ASP A 132 -4.14 6.08 22.37
CA ASP A 132 -3.14 5.03 22.05
C ASP A 132 -3.63 3.90 21.12
N ALA A 133 -4.39 4.27 20.07
CA ALA A 133 -4.88 3.29 19.10
C ALA A 133 -3.78 2.36 18.54
N MET A 134 -2.53 2.86 18.44
CA MET A 134 -1.37 2.10 17.98
C MET A 134 -1.08 0.81 18.79
N GLN A 135 -1.48 0.73 20.05
CA GLN A 135 -1.22 -0.45 20.89
C GLN A 135 -2.04 -1.67 20.43
N TYR A 136 -3.18 -1.46 19.78
CA TYR A 136 -4.09 -2.52 19.33
C TYR A 136 -3.70 -3.12 17.98
N TYR A 137 -2.95 -2.38 17.16
CA TYR A 137 -2.62 -2.78 15.79
C TYR A 137 -1.27 -3.47 15.70
N ASN A 138 -1.17 -4.46 14.80
CA ASN A 138 0.11 -4.97 14.35
C ASN A 138 0.81 -3.91 13.51
N ARG A 139 2.08 -3.66 13.83
CA ARG A 139 2.87 -2.66 13.10
C ARG A 139 3.37 -3.16 11.75
N PHE A 140 3.60 -4.45 11.67
CA PHE A 140 4.13 -5.06 10.46
C PHE A 140 3.01 -5.78 9.71
N ASP A 141 2.86 -5.45 8.44
CA ASP A 141 1.95 -6.07 7.51
C ASP A 141 2.70 -6.56 6.29
N TYR A 142 2.25 -7.66 5.73
CA TYR A 142 2.75 -8.22 4.49
C TYR A 142 1.61 -8.80 3.68
N GLY A 143 1.78 -8.84 2.36
CA GLY A 143 0.72 -9.29 1.50
C GLY A 143 1.13 -9.45 0.05
N LEU A 144 0.14 -9.73 -0.78
CA LEU A 144 0.26 -9.85 -2.22
C LEU A 144 -0.49 -8.71 -2.89
N GLY A 145 0.01 -8.29 -4.04
CA GLY A 145 -0.65 -7.28 -4.84
C GLY A 145 -0.54 -7.55 -6.32
N GLY A 146 -1.52 -7.07 -7.06
CA GLY A 146 -1.52 -7.16 -8.51
C GLY A 146 -2.37 -6.06 -9.13
N GLY A 147 -2.06 -5.72 -10.37
CA GLY A 147 -2.77 -4.65 -11.04
C GLY A 147 -2.31 -4.43 -12.48
N VAL A 148 -2.77 -3.33 -13.03
CA VAL A 148 -2.47 -2.95 -14.40
C VAL A 148 -2.04 -1.48 -14.46
N GLU A 149 -1.17 -1.18 -15.39
CA GLU A 149 -0.73 0.18 -15.70
C GLU A 149 -0.81 0.45 -17.19
N ILE A 150 -1.17 1.66 -17.53
CA ILE A 150 -1.07 2.21 -18.87
C ILE A 150 -0.06 3.36 -18.89
N HIS A 151 0.67 3.46 -19.99
CA HIS A 151 1.70 4.47 -20.23
C HIS A 151 1.30 5.30 -21.48
N PRO A 152 0.33 6.24 -21.36
CA PRO A 152 -0.24 6.95 -22.51
C PRO A 152 0.77 7.86 -23.21
N PHE A 153 1.69 8.45 -22.43
CA PHE A 153 2.74 9.33 -22.93
C PHE A 153 4.09 8.96 -22.33
N LYS A 154 5.17 9.46 -22.95
CA LYS A 154 6.51 9.27 -22.39
C LYS A 154 6.60 9.86 -20.98
N GLY A 155 6.86 9.00 -20.00
CA GLY A 155 6.99 9.37 -18.61
C GLY A 155 5.71 9.26 -17.79
N LEU A 156 4.53 9.47 -18.35
CA LEU A 156 3.27 9.36 -17.62
C LEU A 156 2.84 7.89 -17.47
N LEU A 157 2.44 7.51 -16.29
CA LEU A 157 1.75 6.25 -16.03
C LEU A 157 0.44 6.50 -15.28
N VAL A 158 -0.55 5.68 -15.54
CA VAL A 158 -1.81 5.62 -14.81
C VAL A 158 -2.10 4.14 -14.53
N GLY A 159 -2.46 3.81 -13.31
CA GLY A 159 -2.67 2.41 -12.96
C GLY A 159 -3.71 2.20 -11.87
N THR A 160 -4.12 0.94 -11.78
CA THR A 160 -4.94 0.43 -10.70
C THR A 160 -4.32 -0.81 -10.11
N ARG A 161 -4.54 -1.02 -8.82
CA ARG A 161 -3.94 -2.13 -8.08
C ARG A 161 -4.84 -2.60 -6.95
N MET A 162 -4.87 -3.89 -6.74
CA MET A 162 -5.45 -4.53 -5.57
C MET A 162 -4.34 -5.14 -4.73
N ASN A 163 -4.32 -4.83 -3.45
CA ASN A 163 -3.40 -5.42 -2.47
C ASN A 163 -4.23 -6.14 -1.40
N ILE A 164 -3.81 -7.35 -1.06
CA ILE A 164 -4.44 -8.21 -0.06
C ILE A 164 -3.43 -8.46 1.04
N SER A 165 -3.74 -8.02 2.25
CA SER A 165 -2.93 -8.31 3.43
C SER A 165 -3.09 -9.77 3.83
N LEU A 166 -1.99 -10.41 4.19
CA LEU A 166 -1.95 -11.77 4.75
C LEU A 166 -1.75 -11.73 6.27
N ALA A 167 -1.20 -10.65 6.81
CA ALA A 167 -1.05 -10.44 8.23
C ALA A 167 -2.38 -10.09 8.90
N ASN A 168 -2.47 -10.37 10.20
CA ASN A 168 -3.59 -9.93 11.01
C ASN A 168 -3.43 -8.44 11.34
N LEU A 169 -4.52 -7.69 11.21
CA LEU A 169 -4.54 -6.26 11.48
C LEU A 169 -4.34 -5.95 12.96
N TYR A 170 -4.93 -6.77 13.83
CA TYR A 170 -4.86 -6.61 15.28
C TYR A 170 -3.85 -7.56 15.91
N LYS A 171 -3.28 -7.15 17.04
CA LYS A 171 -2.49 -8.03 17.90
C LYS A 171 -3.38 -9.09 18.53
N ASP A 172 -2.79 -10.21 18.92
CA ASP A 172 -3.52 -11.28 19.60
C ASP A 172 -4.16 -10.78 20.89
N ALA A 173 -5.40 -11.22 21.13
CA ALA A 173 -6.24 -10.81 22.26
C ALA A 173 -5.69 -11.20 23.66
N ALA A 174 -4.58 -11.93 23.72
CA ALA A 174 -3.92 -12.32 24.98
C ALA A 174 -3.49 -11.13 25.85
N SER A 175 -3.45 -9.92 25.30
CA SER A 175 -3.12 -8.68 26.04
C SER A 175 -4.33 -7.98 26.68
N GLY A 176 -5.53 -8.53 26.58
CA GLY A 176 -6.74 -8.02 27.27
C GLY A 176 -7.26 -6.66 26.79
N GLN A 177 -6.71 -6.09 25.73
CA GLN A 177 -6.96 -4.72 25.31
C GLN A 177 -7.51 -4.58 23.89
N VAL A 178 -7.78 -5.67 23.20
CA VAL A 178 -8.36 -5.63 21.86
C VAL A 178 -9.86 -5.39 22.00
N PRO A 179 -10.46 -4.43 21.27
CA PRO A 179 -11.89 -4.25 21.29
C PRO A 179 -12.62 -5.56 21.01
N SER A 180 -13.70 -5.83 21.73
CA SER A 180 -14.44 -7.10 21.68
C SER A 180 -14.97 -7.49 20.28
N PHE A 181 -14.97 -6.56 19.34
CA PHE A 181 -15.33 -6.77 17.94
C PHE A 181 -14.14 -7.15 17.03
N ALA A 182 -12.90 -7.03 17.51
CA ALA A 182 -11.73 -7.38 16.73
C ALA A 182 -11.52 -8.89 16.79
N SER A 183 -12.03 -9.62 15.80
CA SER A 183 -11.64 -11.01 15.63
C SER A 183 -10.15 -11.09 15.26
N VAL A 184 -9.46 -12.13 15.73
CA VAL A 184 -8.02 -12.32 15.56
C VAL A 184 -7.59 -12.39 14.07
N ASN A 185 -8.52 -12.60 13.15
CA ASN A 185 -8.25 -12.82 11.73
C ASN A 185 -8.68 -11.67 10.81
N VAL A 186 -8.84 -10.46 11.33
CA VAL A 186 -9.17 -9.30 10.48
C VAL A 186 -7.99 -8.97 9.58
N LYS A 187 -8.24 -8.93 8.28
CA LYS A 187 -7.25 -8.60 7.25
C LYS A 187 -7.67 -7.35 6.50
N GLN A 188 -6.69 -6.62 6.00
CA GLN A 188 -6.92 -5.39 5.25
C GLN A 188 -6.79 -5.64 3.75
N ASN A 189 -7.75 -5.14 2.98
CA ASN A 189 -7.70 -5.08 1.53
C ASN A 189 -7.59 -3.63 1.10
N LEU A 190 -6.80 -3.39 0.06
CA LEU A 190 -6.51 -2.05 -0.43
C LEU A 190 -6.60 -2.03 -1.94
N PHE A 191 -7.57 -1.27 -2.46
CA PHE A 191 -7.63 -0.92 -3.87
C PHE A 191 -7.04 0.48 -4.08
N GLN A 192 -6.17 0.61 -5.07
CA GLN A 192 -5.47 1.86 -5.37
C GLN A 192 -5.74 2.27 -6.82
N ILE A 193 -5.97 3.58 -7.02
CA ILE A 193 -5.93 4.22 -8.34
C ILE A 193 -4.84 5.29 -8.25
N TYR A 194 -3.90 5.29 -9.17
CA TYR A 194 -2.74 6.18 -9.08
C TYR A 194 -2.28 6.65 -10.46
N THR A 195 -1.60 7.77 -10.43
CA THR A 195 -0.82 8.30 -11.54
C THR A 195 0.63 8.51 -11.11
N GLY A 196 1.53 8.53 -12.05
CA GLY A 196 2.93 8.75 -11.75
C GLY A 196 3.71 9.25 -12.95
N TRP A 197 4.95 9.65 -12.69
CA TRP A 197 5.86 10.16 -13.67
C TRP A 197 7.24 9.51 -13.55
N HIS A 198 7.73 8.94 -14.66
CA HIS A 198 9.09 8.43 -14.78
C HIS A 198 10.06 9.56 -15.15
N PHE A 199 11.09 9.72 -14.35
CA PHE A 199 12.21 10.60 -14.68
C PHE A 199 13.27 9.80 -15.44
N GLY A 200 13.54 10.18 -16.67
CA GLY A 200 14.59 9.58 -17.49
C GLY A 200 14.15 9.24 -18.92
N LYS A 201 15.11 9.16 -19.82
CA LYS A 201 14.85 8.82 -21.23
C LYS A 201 14.42 7.35 -21.32
N GLN A 202 13.22 7.10 -21.79
CA GLN A 202 12.85 5.77 -22.25
C GLN A 202 13.83 5.33 -23.35
N PRO A 203 14.26 4.06 -23.37
CA PRO A 203 15.05 3.56 -24.48
C PRO A 203 14.25 3.74 -25.77
N ALA A 204 14.88 4.35 -26.77
CA ALA A 204 14.26 4.50 -28.09
C ALA A 204 13.77 3.13 -28.57
N SER A 205 12.51 3.05 -28.98
CA SER A 205 11.95 1.85 -29.60
C SER A 205 12.83 1.46 -30.78
N SER A 206 13.51 0.33 -30.69
CA SER A 206 14.17 -0.26 -31.85
C SER A 206 13.07 -0.78 -32.77
N ASN A 207 12.62 0.03 -33.72
CA ASN A 207 11.94 -0.47 -34.90
C ASN A 207 12.97 -1.31 -35.67
N LYS A 208 13.06 -2.60 -35.39
CA LYS A 208 13.53 -3.56 -36.39
C LYS A 208 12.32 -3.95 -37.23
N LYS A 209 12.35 -3.47 -38.47
CA LYS A 209 11.55 -4.02 -39.58
C LYS A 209 11.82 -5.51 -39.74
#